data_54e4347761af9be9962b375686218c92
#
_entry.id   54e4347761af9be9962b375686218c92
#
_cell.length_a   1.000
_cell.length_b   1.000
_cell.length_c   1.000
_cell.angle_alpha   90.00
_cell.angle_beta   90.00
_cell.angle_gamma   90.00
#
_symmetry.space_group_name_H-M   'P 1'
#
loop_
_entity.id
_entity.type
_entity.pdbx_description
1 polymer ?
#
loop_
_entity_poly.entity_id
_entity_poly.type
_entity_poly.pdbx_seq_one_letter_code
_entity_poly.pdbx_strand_id
1 'polypeptide(L)'
;MSGWWILILTTDEMKKISYIFFAVIMVLTASCKKDNFNYHNGDKTGTLSFEGLSLEVSDEVHKVSTRAEAASDDYVLFLYDNTGLLVWQKTYQEVRGSASISLPAGNYSLEARSTSAEVPQAKFTAPVYGATRNFAIKAGVTTTLGSITCTLLQALVTVGYNEDFLKSVTGDGVASVELTAGYPLEYKLEYSNGNPTYDRRQGYFAVNGSDATIALIFKGSVDGKTQRMRATITNVKAQDWHIVTIMKKVDASGNASFSVEIDGLVEDIELDNDVAADEQGDGNDPNAPIGDGGIELVSTGTYDITKTVTVPSSGTFPLTMTAKIPNGARKFTVDIASTNADFINSVNTVGGTTLDLINPSDAAMGVFDIVPFPHGSELSGKTEIDFDLSGAQTPLLAFKGTHTFTMNVVDNKGCRKSIPITLEVK
;
A
#
# COMPACT_ATOMS: atom_id res chain seq x y z
N MET A 1 -40.65 -30.81 -4.84
CA MET A 1 -41.19 -29.55 -5.34
C MET A 1 -40.83 -28.50 -4.33
N SER A 2 -39.70 -27.86 -4.51
CA SER A 2 -39.21 -26.75 -3.66
C SER A 2 -39.10 -25.53 -4.55
N GLY A 3 -40.06 -24.60 -4.39
CA GLY A 3 -40.11 -23.37 -5.16
C GLY A 3 -39.08 -22.38 -4.66
N TRP A 4 -38.23 -21.95 -5.54
CA TRP A 4 -37.34 -20.81 -5.34
C TRP A 4 -38.14 -19.51 -5.60
N TRP A 5 -38.30 -18.67 -4.59
CA TRP A 5 -38.85 -17.34 -4.75
C TRP A 5 -37.72 -16.40 -5.11
N ILE A 6 -37.65 -16.03 -6.39
CA ILE A 6 -36.80 -14.92 -6.83
C ILE A 6 -37.54 -13.65 -6.39
N LEU A 7 -36.98 -12.91 -5.45
CA LEU A 7 -37.45 -11.59 -5.06
C LEU A 7 -37.03 -10.60 -6.15
N ILE A 8 -37.95 -10.32 -7.10
CA ILE A 8 -37.75 -9.25 -8.10
C ILE A 8 -38.03 -7.94 -7.36
N LEU A 9 -36.96 -7.23 -6.97
CA LEU A 9 -37.08 -5.87 -6.45
C LEU A 9 -37.60 -4.96 -7.56
N THR A 10 -38.69 -4.24 -7.29
CA THR A 10 -39.26 -3.29 -8.24
C THR A 10 -38.36 -2.05 -8.34
N THR A 11 -38.44 -1.33 -9.47
CA THR A 11 -37.71 -0.08 -9.72
C THR A 11 -37.92 0.98 -8.64
N ASP A 12 -39.01 0.91 -7.89
CA ASP A 12 -39.31 1.81 -6.76
C ASP A 12 -38.57 1.42 -5.49
N GLU A 13 -38.32 0.15 -5.27
CA GLU A 13 -37.51 -0.35 -4.15
C GLU A 13 -36.02 -0.02 -4.35
N MET A 14 -35.53 -0.15 -5.57
CA MET A 14 -34.15 0.25 -5.90
C MET A 14 -33.92 1.76 -5.76
N LYS A 15 -34.91 2.58 -6.11
CA LYS A 15 -34.86 4.03 -5.86
C LYS A 15 -34.84 4.35 -4.36
N LYS A 16 -35.59 3.64 -3.53
CA LYS A 16 -35.57 3.82 -2.07
C LYS A 16 -34.23 3.45 -1.47
N ILE A 17 -33.60 2.36 -1.93
CA ILE A 17 -32.24 1.95 -1.52
C ILE A 17 -31.22 3.01 -1.96
N SER A 18 -31.31 3.55 -3.17
CA SER A 18 -30.46 4.63 -3.66
C SER A 18 -30.60 5.91 -2.83
N TYR A 19 -31.85 6.29 -2.43
CA TYR A 19 -32.09 7.45 -1.57
C TYR A 19 -31.59 7.23 -0.13
N ILE A 20 -31.65 6.02 0.39
CA ILE A 20 -31.11 5.68 1.71
C ILE A 20 -29.59 5.78 1.67
N PHE A 21 -28.94 5.31 0.61
CA PHE A 21 -27.49 5.42 0.42
C PHE A 21 -27.05 6.89 0.28
N PHE A 22 -27.79 7.71 -0.47
CA PHE A 22 -27.53 9.14 -0.57
C PHE A 22 -27.78 9.88 0.75
N ALA A 23 -28.79 9.46 1.53
CA ALA A 23 -29.07 10.05 2.83
C ALA A 23 -27.99 9.68 3.87
N VAL A 24 -27.43 8.49 3.83
CA VAL A 24 -26.32 8.08 4.71
C VAL A 24 -25.04 8.83 4.37
N ILE A 25 -24.72 9.01 3.06
CA ILE A 25 -23.57 9.80 2.64
C ILE A 25 -23.74 11.28 3.00
N MET A 26 -24.95 11.87 2.83
CA MET A 26 -25.20 13.26 3.24
C MET A 26 -25.16 13.47 4.76
N VAL A 27 -25.51 12.46 5.57
CA VAL A 27 -25.42 12.57 7.04
C VAL A 27 -23.95 12.53 7.48
N LEU A 28 -23.06 11.81 6.75
CA LEU A 28 -21.64 11.75 7.08
C LEU A 28 -20.88 13.03 6.67
N THR A 29 -21.32 13.76 5.62
CA THR A 29 -20.67 15.01 5.22
C THR A 29 -21.13 16.23 6.04
N ALA A 30 -22.23 16.12 6.79
CA ALA A 30 -22.72 17.19 7.68
C ALA A 30 -22.06 17.18 9.08
N SER A 31 -21.13 16.27 9.35
CA SER A 31 -20.35 16.25 10.60
C SER A 31 -19.18 17.24 10.55
N CYS A 32 -19.44 18.48 10.14
CA CYS A 32 -18.58 19.60 10.48
C CYS A 32 -18.80 19.97 11.95
N LYS A 33 -17.84 19.55 12.80
CA LYS A 33 -17.36 20.30 13.95
C LYS A 33 -18.40 20.77 14.97
N LYS A 34 -18.66 19.92 15.91
CA LYS A 34 -18.63 20.26 17.33
C LYS A 34 -18.12 19.06 18.08
N ASP A 35 -17.08 19.25 18.90
CA ASP A 35 -16.57 18.26 19.86
C ASP A 35 -17.64 17.94 20.93
N ASN A 36 -18.80 17.48 20.51
CA ASN A 36 -19.89 17.03 21.38
C ASN A 36 -19.84 15.51 21.43
N PHE A 37 -18.88 14.97 22.19
CA PHE A 37 -19.01 13.62 22.71
C PHE A 37 -20.26 13.57 23.57
N ASN A 38 -21.33 12.89 23.10
CA ASN A 38 -22.47 12.56 23.93
C ASN A 38 -22.06 11.50 24.96
N TYR A 39 -21.46 11.93 26.07
CA TYR A 39 -21.27 11.07 27.22
C TYR A 39 -22.62 10.64 27.77
N HIS A 40 -22.77 9.33 27.98
CA HIS A 40 -23.94 8.86 28.76
C HIS A 40 -23.85 9.47 30.15
N ASN A 41 -24.99 9.99 30.64
CA ASN A 41 -25.08 10.58 31.96
C ASN A 41 -24.69 9.56 33.04
N GLY A 42 -23.43 9.60 33.49
CA GLY A 42 -22.87 8.65 34.46
C GLY A 42 -21.41 8.33 34.27
N ASP A 43 -20.81 8.65 33.11
CA ASP A 43 -19.39 8.40 32.87
C ASP A 43 -18.52 9.35 33.68
N LYS A 44 -17.63 8.76 34.50
CA LYS A 44 -16.66 9.54 35.26
C LYS A 44 -15.59 10.03 34.28
N THR A 45 -15.43 11.33 34.14
CA THR A 45 -14.44 11.96 33.26
C THR A 45 -13.20 12.39 33.99
N GLY A 46 -12.07 12.42 33.29
CA GLY A 46 -10.83 13.08 33.69
C GLY A 46 -10.38 14.08 32.63
N THR A 47 -9.27 14.71 32.84
CA THR A 47 -8.73 15.75 31.94
C THR A 47 -7.44 15.27 31.29
N LEU A 48 -7.35 15.35 29.97
CA LEU A 48 -6.08 15.28 29.25
C LEU A 48 -5.56 16.71 29.05
N SER A 49 -4.43 17.05 29.67
CA SER A 49 -3.77 18.34 29.50
C SER A 49 -2.65 18.22 28.45
N PHE A 50 -2.62 19.17 27.55
CA PHE A 50 -1.56 19.33 26.56
C PHE A 50 -0.43 20.27 27.04
N GLU A 51 -0.52 20.74 28.26
CA GLU A 51 0.54 21.52 28.88
C GLU A 51 1.83 20.67 29.02
N GLY A 52 2.93 21.19 28.49
CA GLY A 52 4.20 20.47 28.43
C GLY A 52 4.29 19.35 27.38
N LEU A 53 3.28 19.18 26.52
CA LEU A 53 3.39 18.30 25.36
C LEU A 53 4.39 18.88 24.38
N SER A 54 5.45 18.15 24.08
CA SER A 54 6.42 18.44 23.03
C SER A 54 6.56 17.25 22.09
N LEU A 55 6.64 17.51 20.80
CA LEU A 55 7.01 16.53 19.80
C LEU A 55 8.45 16.78 19.37
N GLU A 56 9.23 15.73 19.35
CA GLU A 56 10.60 15.72 18.85
C GLU A 56 10.73 14.69 17.74
N VAL A 57 11.61 14.92 16.78
CA VAL A 57 11.94 14.00 15.69
C VAL A 57 13.34 13.48 15.90
N SER A 58 13.52 12.17 15.91
CA SER A 58 14.82 11.54 15.87
C SER A 58 15.06 10.90 14.52
N ASP A 59 16.08 11.37 13.82
CA ASP A 59 16.57 10.81 12.55
C ASP A 59 17.55 9.64 12.80
N GLU A 60 17.48 8.97 13.93
CA GLU A 60 18.28 7.77 14.15
C GLU A 60 17.89 6.67 13.15
N VAL A 61 18.58 6.67 12.02
CA VAL A 61 18.63 5.55 11.10
C VAL A 61 19.91 4.81 11.41
N HIS A 62 19.84 3.52 11.68
CA HIS A 62 20.91 2.65 12.25
C HIS A 62 22.33 3.15 12.01
N LYS A 63 23.05 3.46 13.11
CA LYS A 63 24.48 3.85 13.23
C LYS A 63 24.85 5.34 13.10
N VAL A 64 23.95 6.25 12.82
CA VAL A 64 24.25 7.69 12.89
C VAL A 64 23.28 8.32 13.87
N SER A 65 23.72 8.52 15.11
CA SER A 65 22.95 9.28 16.11
C SER A 65 22.93 10.74 15.69
N THR A 66 21.77 11.21 15.27
CA THR A 66 21.51 12.64 15.08
C THR A 66 20.76 13.19 16.29
N ARG A 67 20.95 14.47 16.58
CA ARG A 67 20.23 15.14 17.67
C ARG A 67 18.75 15.20 17.35
N ALA A 68 17.87 14.85 18.30
CA ALA A 68 16.44 15.05 18.14
C ALA A 68 16.14 16.54 17.95
N GLU A 69 15.35 16.85 16.92
CA GLU A 69 14.90 18.19 16.60
C GLU A 69 13.41 18.35 16.93
N ALA A 70 12.95 19.59 17.17
CA ALA A 70 11.54 19.83 17.39
C ALA A 70 10.74 19.49 16.11
N ALA A 71 9.64 18.74 16.28
CA ALA A 71 8.72 18.44 15.18
C ALA A 71 8.05 19.72 14.67
N SER A 72 7.76 19.75 13.38
CA SER A 72 7.01 20.85 12.77
C SER A 72 5.55 20.87 13.23
N ASP A 73 4.92 22.03 13.14
CA ASP A 73 3.56 22.28 13.62
C ASP A 73 2.48 21.54 12.81
N ASP A 74 2.81 21.01 11.63
CA ASP A 74 1.94 20.25 10.73
C ASP A 74 1.86 18.76 11.05
N TYR A 75 2.65 18.27 12.03
CA TYR A 75 2.46 16.90 12.53
C TYR A 75 1.01 16.68 12.94
N VAL A 76 0.49 15.50 12.66
CA VAL A 76 -0.90 15.14 12.94
C VAL A 76 -0.96 14.19 14.12
N LEU A 77 -1.85 14.48 15.06
CA LEU A 77 -2.12 13.71 16.25
C LEU A 77 -3.47 13.01 16.10
N PHE A 78 -3.49 11.72 16.37
CA PHE A 78 -4.67 10.87 16.35
C PHE A 78 -4.89 10.32 17.76
N LEU A 79 -6.03 10.59 18.35
CA LEU A 79 -6.41 10.02 19.64
C LEU A 79 -7.37 8.86 19.41
N TYR A 80 -7.03 7.70 19.91
CA TYR A 80 -7.85 6.50 19.88
C TYR A 80 -8.27 6.09 21.28
N ASP A 81 -9.46 5.52 21.41
CA ASP A 81 -9.91 4.87 22.63
C ASP A 81 -9.34 3.42 22.74
N ASN A 82 -9.74 2.72 23.80
CA ASN A 82 -9.29 1.36 24.06
C ASN A 82 -9.84 0.30 23.08
N THR A 83 -10.81 0.67 22.24
CA THR A 83 -11.35 -0.19 21.19
C THR A 83 -10.65 0.04 19.84
N GLY A 84 -9.75 1.04 19.77
CA GLY A 84 -9.09 1.48 18.54
C GLY A 84 -9.93 2.47 17.72
N LEU A 85 -11.07 2.94 18.24
CA LEU A 85 -11.89 3.94 17.57
C LEU A 85 -11.21 5.32 17.66
N LEU A 86 -11.14 6.01 16.52
CA LEU A 86 -10.61 7.36 16.44
C LEU A 86 -11.54 8.34 17.17
N VAL A 87 -11.05 8.93 18.26
CA VAL A 87 -11.75 9.93 19.07
C VAL A 87 -11.66 11.30 18.39
N TRP A 88 -10.47 11.71 17.97
CA TRP A 88 -10.24 12.90 17.17
C TRP A 88 -8.89 12.85 16.43
N GLN A 89 -8.79 13.69 15.41
CA GLN A 89 -7.56 13.97 14.65
C GLN A 89 -7.35 15.49 14.63
N LYS A 90 -6.16 15.96 15.00
CA LYS A 90 -5.78 17.39 15.01
C LYS A 90 -4.32 17.56 14.61
N THR A 91 -3.96 18.74 14.11
CA THR A 91 -2.55 19.09 13.94
C THR A 91 -1.89 19.36 15.29
N TYR A 92 -0.56 19.23 15.35
CA TYR A 92 0.21 19.55 16.56
C TYR A 92 0.02 21.03 16.93
N GLN A 93 -0.06 21.92 15.93
CA GLN A 93 -0.35 23.33 16.14
C GLN A 93 -1.68 23.55 16.87
N GLU A 94 -2.76 22.88 16.45
CA GLU A 94 -4.08 22.99 17.08
C GLU A 94 -4.06 22.48 18.52
N VAL A 95 -3.36 21.38 18.77
CA VAL A 95 -3.28 20.77 20.12
C VAL A 95 -2.41 21.64 21.04
N ARG A 96 -1.29 22.13 20.57
CA ARG A 96 -0.39 23.01 21.33
C ARG A 96 -1.06 24.34 21.73
N GLY A 97 -2.00 24.84 20.90
CA GLY A 97 -2.83 25.98 21.20
C GLY A 97 -3.99 25.71 22.16
N SER A 98 -4.24 24.44 22.49
CA SER A 98 -5.35 24.02 23.37
C SER A 98 -4.81 23.72 24.76
N ALA A 99 -5.56 24.14 25.82
CA ALA A 99 -5.13 23.90 27.20
C ALA A 99 -5.34 22.45 27.62
N SER A 100 -6.54 21.90 27.38
CA SER A 100 -6.91 20.56 27.79
C SER A 100 -8.24 20.12 27.17
N ILE A 101 -8.54 18.82 27.25
CA ILE A 101 -9.83 18.22 26.89
C ILE A 101 -10.33 17.30 28.00
N SER A 102 -11.66 17.18 28.14
CA SER A 102 -12.28 16.21 29.05
C SER A 102 -12.55 14.91 28.28
N LEU A 103 -12.17 13.78 28.86
CA LEU A 103 -12.37 12.44 28.29
C LEU A 103 -12.98 11.51 29.34
N PRO A 104 -13.79 10.51 28.97
CA PRO A 104 -14.19 9.42 29.87
C PRO A 104 -12.98 8.74 30.51
N ALA A 105 -13.14 8.23 31.72
CA ALA A 105 -12.11 7.43 32.36
C ALA A 105 -11.92 6.14 31.54
N GLY A 106 -10.67 5.85 31.15
CA GLY A 106 -10.35 4.72 30.28
C GLY A 106 -8.91 4.76 29.78
N ASN A 107 -8.53 3.78 28.99
CA ASN A 107 -7.24 3.73 28.31
C ASN A 107 -7.36 4.35 26.92
N TYR A 108 -6.33 5.07 26.53
CA TYR A 108 -6.24 5.78 25.27
C TYR A 108 -4.86 5.59 24.65
N SER A 109 -4.80 5.81 23.34
CA SER A 109 -3.55 5.85 22.59
C SER A 109 -3.49 7.16 21.82
N LEU A 110 -2.41 7.91 21.95
CA LEU A 110 -2.10 9.08 21.12
C LEU A 110 -1.01 8.67 20.13
N GLU A 111 -1.33 8.73 18.86
CA GLU A 111 -0.39 8.56 17.78
C GLU A 111 -0.04 9.93 17.20
N ALA A 112 1.26 10.20 17.03
CA ALA A 112 1.76 11.37 16.33
C ALA A 112 2.42 10.92 15.01
N ARG A 113 2.10 11.58 13.89
CA ARG A 113 2.72 11.30 12.58
C ARG A 113 3.05 12.56 11.81
N SER A 114 4.11 12.50 10.99
CA SER A 114 4.49 13.59 10.06
C SER A 114 3.52 13.75 8.89
N THR A 115 2.49 12.93 8.77
CA THR A 115 1.45 12.99 7.73
C THR A 115 0.12 12.50 8.27
N SER A 116 -0.97 13.04 7.71
CA SER A 116 -2.32 12.53 7.96
C SER A 116 -2.66 11.28 7.13
N ALA A 117 -1.91 11.04 6.05
CA ALA A 117 -2.08 9.87 5.21
C ALA A 117 -1.55 8.60 5.90
N GLU A 118 -1.98 7.45 5.43
CA GLU A 118 -1.37 6.18 5.83
C GLU A 118 0.11 6.12 5.42
N VAL A 119 0.89 5.35 6.17
CA VAL A 119 2.29 5.11 5.84
C VAL A 119 2.34 4.33 4.51
N PRO A 120 2.97 4.89 3.46
CA PRO A 120 3.06 4.18 2.18
C PRO A 120 3.78 2.84 2.36
N GLN A 121 3.25 1.77 1.78
CA GLN A 121 3.88 0.44 1.84
C GLN A 121 5.29 0.44 1.26
N ALA A 122 5.48 1.11 0.12
CA ALA A 122 6.80 1.38 -0.45
C ALA A 122 6.77 2.68 -1.27
N LYS A 123 7.72 3.59 -1.04
CA LYS A 123 7.80 4.85 -1.78
C LYS A 123 9.21 5.44 -1.74
N PHE A 124 9.66 5.99 -2.87
CA PHE A 124 10.91 6.75 -2.91
C PHE A 124 10.76 8.12 -2.23
N THR A 125 11.80 8.55 -1.52
CA THR A 125 11.92 9.91 -0.96
C THR A 125 10.72 10.37 -0.13
N ALA A 126 10.07 9.44 0.57
CA ALA A 126 8.86 9.71 1.35
C ALA A 126 8.96 9.13 2.77
N PRO A 127 9.87 9.65 3.62
CA PRO A 127 9.96 9.22 5.01
C PRO A 127 8.71 9.64 5.79
N VAL A 128 8.25 8.75 6.66
CA VAL A 128 7.17 9.03 7.61
C VAL A 128 7.70 8.79 9.02
N TYR A 129 7.67 9.83 9.84
CA TYR A 129 8.03 9.78 11.24
C TYR A 129 6.78 9.72 12.10
N GLY A 130 6.84 8.96 13.20
CA GLY A 130 5.74 8.87 14.12
C GLY A 130 6.11 8.19 15.42
N ALA A 131 5.17 8.25 16.35
CA ALA A 131 5.24 7.59 17.65
C ALA A 131 3.84 7.35 18.20
N THR A 132 3.70 6.33 19.03
CA THR A 132 2.46 6.03 19.75
C THR A 132 2.72 6.09 21.25
N ARG A 133 1.84 6.81 21.97
CA ARG A 133 1.87 6.94 23.42
C ARG A 133 0.58 6.42 24.03
N ASN A 134 0.65 5.32 24.76
CA ASN A 134 -0.47 4.79 25.53
C ASN A 134 -0.55 5.46 26.89
N PHE A 135 -1.76 5.80 27.36
CA PHE A 135 -2.01 6.44 28.65
C PHE A 135 -3.41 6.11 29.17
N ALA A 136 -3.65 6.41 30.44
CA ALA A 136 -4.94 6.22 31.07
C ALA A 136 -5.51 7.54 31.58
N ILE A 137 -6.79 7.77 31.34
CA ILE A 137 -7.57 8.85 31.94
C ILE A 137 -8.28 8.29 33.18
N LYS A 138 -8.04 8.92 34.33
CA LYS A 138 -8.71 8.60 35.61
C LYS A 138 -9.72 9.67 35.96
N ALA A 139 -10.86 9.26 36.49
CA ALA A 139 -11.93 10.19 36.88
C ALA A 139 -11.42 11.27 37.84
N GLY A 140 -11.71 12.53 37.53
CA GLY A 140 -11.32 13.70 38.32
C GLY A 140 -9.81 14.00 38.34
N VAL A 141 -8.99 13.31 37.55
CA VAL A 141 -7.54 13.49 37.52
C VAL A 141 -7.12 14.14 36.20
N THR A 142 -6.13 15.02 36.26
CA THR A 142 -5.46 15.56 35.07
C THR A 142 -4.28 14.65 34.69
N THR A 143 -4.25 14.22 33.42
CA THR A 143 -3.16 13.43 32.82
C THR A 143 -2.39 14.33 31.85
N THR A 144 -1.06 14.31 31.92
CA THR A 144 -0.14 14.99 30.99
C THR A 144 0.70 13.97 30.24
N LEU A 145 1.10 14.25 29.02
CA LEU A 145 1.83 13.31 28.15
C LEU A 145 3.35 13.56 28.10
N GLY A 146 3.80 14.79 28.35
CA GLY A 146 5.22 15.16 28.25
C GLY A 146 5.76 15.11 26.83
N SER A 147 7.08 14.89 26.70
CA SER A 147 7.75 14.78 25.39
C SER A 147 7.44 13.44 24.73
N ILE A 148 7.21 13.46 23.40
CA ILE A 148 7.03 12.30 22.54
C ILE A 148 8.03 12.40 21.40
N THR A 149 8.91 11.41 21.29
CA THR A 149 9.92 11.35 20.21
C THR A 149 9.38 10.51 19.06
N CYS A 150 9.19 11.15 17.91
CA CYS A 150 8.80 10.51 16.67
C CYS A 150 10.05 9.96 15.97
N THR A 151 10.00 8.71 15.55
CA THR A 151 11.06 8.01 14.82
C THR A 151 10.58 7.58 13.44
N LEU A 152 11.48 7.21 12.54
CA LEU A 152 11.11 6.69 11.23
C LEU A 152 10.26 5.41 11.38
N LEU A 153 9.08 5.37 10.78
CA LEU A 153 8.15 4.23 10.82
C LEU A 153 8.44 3.17 9.75
N GLN A 154 9.46 3.39 8.93
CA GLN A 154 9.79 2.61 7.75
C GLN A 154 11.23 2.10 7.85
N ALA A 155 11.54 1.05 7.08
CA ALA A 155 12.91 0.69 6.74
C ALA A 155 13.34 1.49 5.51
N LEU A 156 14.61 1.85 5.46
CA LEU A 156 15.25 2.55 4.37
C LEU A 156 16.16 1.60 3.60
N VAL A 157 16.04 1.58 2.27
CA VAL A 157 16.92 0.81 1.39
C VAL A 157 17.54 1.72 0.34
N THR A 158 18.83 1.55 0.11
CA THR A 158 19.57 2.15 -1.00
C THR A 158 20.26 1.06 -1.80
N VAL A 159 20.28 1.19 -3.14
CA VAL A 159 20.91 0.23 -4.04
C VAL A 159 22.06 0.90 -4.76
N GLY A 160 23.20 0.25 -4.77
CA GLY A 160 24.40 0.66 -5.47
C GLY A 160 25.08 -0.51 -6.20
N TYR A 161 26.15 -0.19 -6.90
CA TYR A 161 26.93 -1.15 -7.68
C TYR A 161 28.42 -0.84 -7.51
N ASN A 162 29.26 -1.89 -7.45
CA ASN A 162 30.70 -1.65 -7.44
C ASN A 162 31.22 -1.30 -8.86
N GLU A 163 32.44 -0.76 -8.93
CA GLU A 163 33.01 -0.32 -10.20
C GLU A 163 33.15 -1.46 -11.21
N ASP A 164 33.54 -2.67 -10.79
CA ASP A 164 33.75 -3.79 -11.69
C ASP A 164 32.45 -4.32 -12.26
N PHE A 165 31.36 -4.23 -11.48
CA PHE A 165 30.01 -4.47 -11.97
C PHE A 165 29.61 -3.44 -13.03
N LEU A 166 29.77 -2.15 -12.73
CA LEU A 166 29.42 -1.09 -13.66
C LEU A 166 30.19 -1.15 -14.98
N LYS A 167 31.50 -1.52 -14.95
CA LYS A 167 32.29 -1.74 -16.15
C LYS A 167 31.81 -2.92 -17.01
N SER A 168 31.11 -3.86 -16.43
CA SER A 168 30.59 -5.04 -17.11
C SER A 168 29.16 -4.89 -17.64
N VAL A 169 28.49 -3.79 -17.31
CA VAL A 169 27.12 -3.47 -17.80
C VAL A 169 27.19 -3.22 -19.33
N THR A 170 26.32 -3.90 -20.07
CA THR A 170 26.24 -3.82 -21.52
C THR A 170 24.84 -3.44 -22.04
N GLY A 171 23.92 -3.17 -21.16
CA GLY A 171 22.56 -2.73 -21.46
C GLY A 171 21.81 -2.37 -20.17
N ASP A 172 20.56 -1.94 -20.31
CA ASP A 172 19.73 -1.54 -19.20
C ASP A 172 19.48 -2.67 -18.22
N GLY A 173 19.20 -2.29 -16.98
CA GLY A 173 18.85 -3.20 -15.91
C GLY A 173 17.91 -2.56 -14.88
N VAL A 174 17.41 -3.37 -13.98
CA VAL A 174 16.57 -2.93 -12.86
C VAL A 174 16.88 -3.79 -11.64
N ALA A 175 17.02 -3.14 -10.49
CA ALA A 175 16.99 -3.79 -9.18
C ALA A 175 15.61 -3.54 -8.54
N SER A 176 14.79 -4.57 -8.46
CA SER A 176 13.50 -4.54 -7.81
C SER A 176 13.67 -4.91 -6.35
N VAL A 177 13.28 -4.02 -5.45
CA VAL A 177 13.34 -4.19 -4.00
C VAL A 177 11.92 -4.23 -3.45
N GLU A 178 11.58 -5.30 -2.76
CA GLU A 178 10.23 -5.54 -2.28
C GLU A 178 10.23 -6.02 -0.82
N LEU A 179 9.50 -5.36 0.03
CA LEU A 179 9.13 -5.89 1.33
C LEU A 179 7.96 -6.86 1.18
N THR A 180 7.83 -7.84 2.05
CA THR A 180 6.89 -8.98 2.08
C THR A 180 5.46 -8.72 1.57
N ALA A 181 5.05 -7.47 1.42
CA ALA A 181 3.69 -7.06 1.06
C ALA A 181 3.42 -6.86 -0.44
N GLY A 182 4.39 -7.11 -1.34
CA GLY A 182 4.15 -7.04 -2.79
C GLY A 182 4.13 -5.63 -3.40
N TYR A 183 4.83 -4.67 -2.80
CA TYR A 183 5.01 -3.32 -3.35
C TYR A 183 6.48 -3.09 -3.70
N PRO A 184 6.94 -3.44 -4.92
CA PRO A 184 8.33 -3.25 -5.32
C PRO A 184 8.66 -1.79 -5.59
N LEU A 185 9.87 -1.39 -5.22
CA LEU A 185 10.51 -0.20 -5.74
C LEU A 185 11.58 -0.61 -6.77
N GLU A 186 11.52 -0.02 -7.94
CA GLU A 186 12.43 -0.31 -9.03
C GLU A 186 13.54 0.74 -9.10
N TYR A 187 14.77 0.32 -8.82
CA TYR A 187 15.97 1.11 -8.98
C TYR A 187 16.54 0.83 -10.38
N LYS A 188 16.35 1.77 -11.28
CA LYS A 188 16.77 1.64 -12.67
C LYS A 188 18.28 1.74 -12.79
N LEU A 189 18.85 0.92 -13.67
CA LEU A 189 20.20 1.01 -14.18
C LEU A 189 20.09 1.29 -15.68
N GLU A 190 20.42 2.49 -16.10
CA GLU A 190 20.33 2.93 -17.49
C GLU A 190 21.71 2.90 -18.13
N TYR A 191 21.80 2.31 -19.34
CA TYR A 191 23.04 2.21 -20.10
C TYR A 191 22.97 3.07 -21.37
N SER A 192 23.75 4.11 -21.40
CA SER A 192 23.78 5.02 -22.55
C SER A 192 25.21 5.33 -22.97
N ASN A 193 25.53 5.09 -24.26
CA ASN A 193 26.83 5.42 -24.85
C ASN A 193 28.04 4.87 -24.07
N GLY A 194 27.94 3.64 -23.56
CA GLY A 194 29.01 3.01 -22.80
C GLY A 194 29.08 3.44 -21.32
N ASN A 195 28.15 4.25 -20.86
CA ASN A 195 28.15 4.79 -19.48
C ASN A 195 26.88 4.32 -18.73
N PRO A 196 27.01 3.44 -17.74
CA PRO A 196 25.91 3.10 -16.84
C PRO A 196 25.68 4.19 -15.83
N THR A 197 24.41 4.55 -15.66
CA THR A 197 23.91 5.40 -14.56
C THR A 197 22.83 4.67 -13.81
N TYR A 198 22.70 4.91 -12.52
CA TYR A 198 21.72 4.19 -11.71
C TYR A 198 21.00 5.07 -10.72
N ASP A 199 19.80 4.63 -10.34
CA ASP A 199 18.94 5.30 -9.37
C ASP A 199 19.56 5.22 -7.96
N ARG A 200 19.74 6.36 -7.33
CA ARG A 200 20.32 6.51 -5.99
C ARG A 200 19.29 6.99 -4.95
N ARG A 201 18.01 7.01 -5.34
CA ARG A 201 16.98 7.46 -4.42
C ARG A 201 16.87 6.50 -3.23
N GLN A 202 16.50 7.04 -2.11
CA GLN A 202 16.17 6.30 -0.91
C GLN A 202 14.76 5.73 -1.03
N GLY A 203 14.61 4.41 -0.91
CA GLY A 203 13.33 3.72 -0.86
C GLY A 203 12.93 3.47 0.58
N TYR A 204 11.71 3.86 0.92
CA TYR A 204 11.13 3.70 2.25
C TYR A 204 10.04 2.63 2.21
N PHE A 205 10.12 1.65 3.11
CA PHE A 205 9.23 0.50 3.16
C PHE A 205 8.56 0.41 4.52
N ALA A 206 7.23 0.41 4.57
CA ALA A 206 6.49 0.23 5.81
C ALA A 206 6.76 -1.17 6.39
N VAL A 207 7.17 -1.21 7.64
CA VAL A 207 7.47 -2.48 8.34
C VAL A 207 6.28 -2.84 9.22
N ASN A 208 5.58 -3.90 8.85
CA ASN A 208 4.45 -4.43 9.59
C ASN A 208 4.84 -5.77 10.23
N GLY A 209 4.99 -5.80 11.55
CA GLY A 209 5.35 -7.02 12.29
C GLY A 209 6.83 -7.17 12.60
N SER A 210 7.19 -8.29 13.25
CA SER A 210 8.54 -8.56 13.78
C SER A 210 9.48 -9.26 12.80
N ASP A 211 8.95 -9.89 11.75
CA ASP A 211 9.70 -10.80 10.86
C ASP A 211 9.67 -10.33 9.41
N ALA A 212 9.75 -9.00 9.18
CA ALA A 212 9.75 -8.44 7.85
C ALA A 212 11.00 -8.86 7.06
N THR A 213 10.79 -9.17 5.79
CA THR A 213 11.84 -9.61 4.86
C THR A 213 11.80 -8.76 3.61
N ILE A 214 12.93 -8.26 3.16
CA ILE A 214 13.08 -7.56 1.89
C ILE A 214 13.71 -8.53 0.88
N ALA A 215 13.06 -8.71 -0.26
CA ALA A 215 13.62 -9.38 -1.41
C ALA A 215 14.22 -8.34 -2.37
N LEU A 216 15.45 -8.56 -2.79
CA LEU A 216 16.12 -7.84 -3.87
C LEU A 216 16.21 -8.75 -5.08
N ILE A 217 15.83 -8.25 -6.25
CA ILE A 217 16.01 -8.96 -7.52
C ILE A 217 16.59 -7.96 -8.52
N PHE A 218 17.79 -8.24 -8.98
CA PHE A 218 18.39 -7.52 -10.12
C PHE A 218 18.15 -8.31 -11.41
N LYS A 219 17.81 -7.61 -12.48
CA LYS A 219 17.78 -8.13 -13.84
C LYS A 219 18.40 -7.08 -14.78
N GLY A 220 19.36 -7.47 -15.59
CA GLY A 220 20.00 -6.53 -16.51
C GLY A 220 21.03 -7.20 -17.43
N SER A 221 21.57 -6.44 -18.39
CA SER A 221 22.56 -6.93 -19.34
C SER A 221 23.97 -6.67 -18.79
N VAL A 222 24.68 -7.75 -18.49
CA VAL A 222 26.05 -7.73 -17.93
C VAL A 222 26.93 -8.72 -18.68
N ASP A 223 28.12 -8.31 -19.10
CA ASP A 223 29.03 -9.10 -19.94
C ASP A 223 28.35 -9.63 -21.21
N GLY A 224 27.45 -8.85 -21.83
CA GLY A 224 26.73 -9.22 -23.05
C GLY A 224 25.63 -10.28 -22.85
N LYS A 225 25.30 -10.63 -21.61
CA LYS A 225 24.24 -11.59 -21.27
C LYS A 225 23.23 -10.97 -20.34
N THR A 226 21.97 -11.41 -20.42
CA THR A 226 20.98 -11.08 -19.42
C THR A 226 21.31 -11.85 -18.15
N GLN A 227 21.57 -11.12 -17.06
CA GLN A 227 21.86 -11.65 -15.74
C GLN A 227 20.70 -11.39 -14.81
N ARG A 228 20.44 -12.33 -13.91
CA ARG A 228 19.51 -12.20 -12.83
C ARG A 228 20.18 -12.58 -11.52
N MET A 229 19.98 -11.74 -10.50
CA MET A 229 20.56 -11.95 -9.17
C MET A 229 19.47 -11.75 -8.14
N ARG A 230 19.51 -12.51 -7.07
CA ARG A 230 18.57 -12.39 -5.96
C ARG A 230 19.31 -12.34 -4.63
N ALA A 231 18.87 -11.50 -3.73
CA ALA A 231 19.26 -11.51 -2.33
C ALA A 231 18.04 -11.27 -1.43
N THR A 232 18.15 -11.68 -0.18
CA THR A 232 17.08 -11.52 0.80
C THR A 232 17.66 -10.90 2.07
N ILE A 233 16.99 -9.86 2.58
CA ILE A 233 17.31 -9.22 3.85
C ILE A 233 16.24 -9.68 4.83
N THR A 234 16.64 -10.33 5.92
CA THR A 234 15.74 -10.83 6.96
C THR A 234 15.78 -9.96 8.21
N ASN A 235 14.79 -10.09 9.08
CA ASN A 235 14.68 -9.35 10.35
C ASN A 235 14.70 -7.82 10.17
N VAL A 236 14.08 -7.33 9.10
CA VAL A 236 13.98 -5.90 8.80
C VAL A 236 13.09 -5.21 9.83
N LYS A 237 13.55 -4.10 10.37
CA LYS A 237 12.82 -3.30 11.35
C LYS A 237 12.63 -1.87 10.84
N ALA A 238 11.63 -1.19 11.38
CA ALA A 238 11.57 0.25 11.23
C ALA A 238 12.87 0.89 11.75
N GLN A 239 13.30 1.97 11.09
CA GLN A 239 14.57 2.67 11.36
C GLN A 239 15.83 1.93 10.85
N ASP A 240 15.72 0.73 10.30
CA ASP A 240 16.88 0.10 9.67
C ASP A 240 17.20 0.81 8.34
N TRP A 241 18.48 0.97 8.07
CA TRP A 241 18.99 1.40 6.77
C TRP A 241 19.84 0.30 6.17
N HIS A 242 19.32 -0.31 5.13
CA HIS A 242 20.03 -1.34 4.38
C HIS A 242 20.71 -0.74 3.15
N ILE A 243 22.03 -0.83 3.13
CA ILE A 243 22.87 -0.43 2.00
C ILE A 243 23.17 -1.68 1.21
N VAL A 244 22.54 -1.79 0.05
CA VAL A 244 22.71 -2.92 -0.87
C VAL A 244 23.69 -2.53 -1.96
N THR A 245 24.77 -3.31 -2.14
CA THR A 245 25.72 -3.12 -3.23
C THR A 245 25.81 -4.40 -4.06
N ILE A 246 25.40 -4.32 -5.31
CA ILE A 246 25.56 -5.41 -6.29
C ILE A 246 26.98 -5.37 -6.82
N MET A 247 27.69 -6.49 -6.71
CA MET A 247 29.12 -6.56 -6.98
C MET A 247 29.48 -7.61 -8.00
N LYS A 248 30.48 -7.31 -8.81
CA LYS A 248 31.25 -8.29 -9.57
C LYS A 248 32.63 -8.40 -8.96
N LYS A 249 33.10 -9.63 -8.76
CA LYS A 249 34.47 -9.94 -8.36
C LYS A 249 35.11 -10.75 -9.49
N VAL A 250 36.35 -10.45 -9.79
CA VAL A 250 37.18 -11.23 -10.74
C VAL A 250 38.34 -11.80 -9.94
N ASP A 251 38.46 -13.12 -9.92
CA ASP A 251 39.57 -13.79 -9.25
C ASP A 251 40.89 -13.63 -10.00
N ALA A 252 41.99 -14.04 -9.40
CA ALA A 252 43.34 -13.98 -10.00
C ALA A 252 43.47 -14.84 -11.27
N SER A 253 42.54 -15.75 -11.51
CA SER A 253 42.47 -16.63 -12.69
C SER A 253 41.58 -16.04 -13.80
N GLY A 254 40.94 -14.89 -13.55
CA GLY A 254 40.05 -14.22 -14.50
C GLY A 254 38.58 -14.70 -14.43
N ASN A 255 38.23 -15.58 -13.49
CA ASN A 255 36.84 -16.00 -13.33
C ASN A 255 36.03 -14.90 -12.67
N ALA A 256 34.90 -14.57 -13.27
CA ALA A 256 33.95 -13.61 -12.69
C ALA A 256 32.95 -14.32 -11.76
N SER A 257 32.73 -13.78 -10.57
CA SER A 257 31.66 -14.14 -9.69
C SER A 257 30.86 -12.88 -9.34
N PHE A 258 29.58 -13.06 -9.02
CA PHE A 258 28.72 -11.98 -8.61
C PHE A 258 28.27 -12.20 -7.16
N SER A 259 28.12 -11.12 -6.44
CA SER A 259 27.68 -11.16 -5.05
C SER A 259 26.86 -9.91 -4.73
N VAL A 260 26.07 -9.97 -3.67
CA VAL A 260 25.43 -8.80 -3.10
C VAL A 260 26.02 -8.56 -1.71
N GLU A 261 26.47 -7.36 -1.46
CA GLU A 261 26.84 -6.91 -0.13
C GLU A 261 25.66 -6.15 0.48
N ILE A 262 25.28 -6.55 1.67
CA ILE A 262 24.23 -5.89 2.44
C ILE A 262 24.83 -5.48 3.78
N ASP A 263 24.84 -4.19 4.09
CA ASP A 263 25.36 -3.63 5.33
C ASP A 263 26.81 -4.05 5.66
N GLY A 264 27.60 -4.29 4.62
CA GLY A 264 29.00 -4.74 4.74
C GLY A 264 29.17 -6.25 4.88
N LEU A 265 28.11 -7.04 4.84
CA LEU A 265 28.16 -8.50 4.77
C LEU A 265 27.97 -8.93 3.31
N VAL A 266 28.88 -9.75 2.82
CA VAL A 266 28.86 -10.26 1.43
C VAL A 266 28.16 -11.60 1.42
N GLU A 267 27.10 -11.68 0.61
CA GLU A 267 26.46 -12.94 0.23
C GLU A 267 26.85 -13.29 -1.20
N ASP A 268 27.49 -14.44 -1.40
CA ASP A 268 27.76 -14.94 -2.74
C ASP A 268 26.46 -15.44 -3.38
N ILE A 269 26.23 -15.02 -4.63
CA ILE A 269 25.00 -15.36 -5.34
C ILE A 269 25.33 -16.28 -6.49
N GLU A 270 24.60 -17.39 -6.60
CA GLU A 270 24.61 -18.19 -7.80
C GLU A 270 23.92 -17.43 -8.94
N LEU A 271 24.58 -17.38 -10.09
CA LEU A 271 24.02 -16.80 -11.30
C LEU A 271 23.16 -17.82 -12.02
N ASP A 272 21.95 -17.45 -12.32
CA ASP A 272 21.15 -18.17 -13.28
C ASP A 272 21.49 -17.64 -14.71
N ASN A 273 22.35 -18.39 -15.41
CA ASN A 273 22.93 -17.97 -16.69
C ASN A 273 22.06 -18.30 -17.91
N ASP A 274 20.96 -19.03 -17.75
CA ASP A 274 20.18 -19.59 -18.85
C ASP A 274 18.68 -19.34 -18.78
N VAL A 275 18.23 -18.17 -18.29
CA VAL A 275 16.81 -17.87 -18.33
C VAL A 275 16.42 -17.37 -19.72
N ALA A 276 15.88 -18.27 -20.54
CA ALA A 276 15.07 -17.89 -21.70
C ALA A 276 13.92 -17.01 -21.22
N ALA A 277 13.52 -16.02 -22.03
CA ALA A 277 12.54 -15.00 -21.65
C ALA A 277 11.16 -15.54 -21.22
N ASP A 278 10.93 -16.84 -21.35
CA ASP A 278 9.63 -17.51 -21.25
C ASP A 278 9.51 -18.59 -20.16
N GLU A 279 10.54 -18.83 -19.33
CA GLU A 279 10.45 -19.89 -18.33
C GLU A 279 9.79 -19.43 -17.02
N GLN A 280 8.69 -20.07 -16.71
CA GLN A 280 7.88 -19.91 -15.51
C GLN A 280 8.55 -20.61 -14.32
N GLY A 281 8.96 -19.85 -13.30
CA GLY A 281 9.47 -20.40 -12.07
C GLY A 281 8.41 -20.67 -11.02
N ASP A 282 8.67 -21.62 -10.14
CA ASP A 282 7.85 -21.97 -8.98
C ASP A 282 7.89 -20.84 -7.93
N GLY A 283 6.75 -20.47 -7.35
CA GLY A 283 6.60 -19.35 -6.40
C GLY A 283 7.41 -19.48 -5.10
N ASN A 284 7.94 -20.67 -4.83
CA ASN A 284 8.89 -20.94 -3.74
C ASN A 284 10.34 -21.09 -4.24
N ASP A 285 10.56 -21.05 -5.56
CA ASP A 285 11.89 -21.08 -6.13
C ASP A 285 12.52 -19.70 -6.00
N PRO A 286 13.66 -19.55 -5.28
CA PRO A 286 14.39 -18.31 -5.24
C PRO A 286 14.87 -17.82 -6.61
N ASN A 287 14.86 -18.67 -7.64
CA ASN A 287 15.29 -18.38 -9.01
C ASN A 287 14.12 -18.15 -9.99
N ALA A 288 12.87 -18.11 -9.50
CA ALA A 288 11.71 -17.96 -10.38
C ALA A 288 11.74 -16.67 -11.22
N PRO A 289 11.41 -16.70 -12.53
CA PRO A 289 11.37 -15.51 -13.37
C PRO A 289 10.31 -14.50 -12.86
N ILE A 290 10.63 -13.21 -12.90
CA ILE A 290 9.65 -12.15 -12.75
C ILE A 290 9.12 -11.84 -14.14
N GLY A 291 8.11 -12.57 -14.55
CA GLY A 291 7.31 -12.28 -15.72
C GLY A 291 5.86 -12.02 -15.30
N ASP A 292 5.00 -11.82 -16.26
CA ASP A 292 3.56 -11.75 -16.02
C ASP A 292 2.92 -13.13 -15.77
N GLY A 293 3.70 -14.22 -15.90
CA GLY A 293 3.26 -15.58 -15.64
C GLY A 293 2.09 -16.05 -16.51
N GLY A 294 1.86 -15.39 -17.65
CA GLY A 294 0.67 -15.60 -18.46
C GLY A 294 -0.61 -15.03 -17.81
N ILE A 295 -0.47 -14.14 -16.81
CA ILE A 295 -1.62 -13.47 -16.20
C ILE A 295 -2.27 -12.58 -17.25
N GLU A 296 -3.56 -12.77 -17.48
CA GLU A 296 -4.35 -12.03 -18.42
C GLU A 296 -5.66 -11.57 -17.80
N LEU A 297 -6.17 -10.43 -18.26
CA LEU A 297 -7.55 -10.00 -18.00
C LEU A 297 -8.25 -9.94 -19.34
N VAL A 298 -9.23 -10.81 -19.52
CA VAL A 298 -9.92 -11.00 -20.79
C VAL A 298 -11.34 -10.50 -20.67
N SER A 299 -11.76 -9.61 -21.59
CA SER A 299 -13.16 -9.20 -21.68
C SER A 299 -14.05 -10.39 -22.03
N THR A 300 -15.09 -10.61 -21.24
CA THR A 300 -16.12 -11.61 -21.49
C THR A 300 -17.47 -10.97 -21.86
N GLY A 301 -17.60 -9.65 -21.63
CA GLY A 301 -18.75 -8.85 -22.05
C GLY A 301 -18.56 -8.17 -23.41
N THR A 302 -19.42 -7.18 -23.68
CA THR A 302 -19.41 -6.45 -24.94
C THR A 302 -18.35 -5.34 -25.01
N TYR A 303 -17.74 -4.98 -23.90
CA TYR A 303 -16.77 -3.89 -23.79
C TYR A 303 -15.34 -4.42 -23.87
N ASP A 304 -14.53 -3.74 -24.67
CA ASP A 304 -13.08 -4.00 -24.75
C ASP A 304 -12.35 -3.23 -23.65
N ILE A 305 -11.97 -3.92 -22.57
CA ILE A 305 -11.31 -3.33 -21.40
C ILE A 305 -9.89 -2.82 -21.66
N THR A 306 -9.30 -3.14 -22.82
CA THR A 306 -7.99 -2.60 -23.21
C THR A 306 -8.08 -1.14 -23.68
N LYS A 307 -9.29 -0.63 -23.84
CA LYS A 307 -9.61 0.74 -24.26
C LYS A 307 -10.39 1.45 -23.16
N THR A 308 -10.43 2.78 -23.25
CA THR A 308 -11.34 3.56 -22.41
C THR A 308 -12.78 3.21 -22.75
N VAL A 309 -13.52 2.73 -21.75
CA VAL A 309 -14.93 2.36 -21.88
C VAL A 309 -15.80 3.53 -21.43
N THR A 310 -16.64 4.07 -22.32
CA THR A 310 -17.62 5.08 -21.93
C THR A 310 -18.80 4.41 -21.21
N VAL A 311 -19.09 4.84 -19.98
CA VAL A 311 -20.23 4.35 -19.19
C VAL A 311 -21.51 4.92 -19.77
N PRO A 312 -22.47 4.09 -20.24
CA PRO A 312 -23.71 4.59 -20.82
C PRO A 312 -24.59 5.22 -19.75
N SER A 313 -25.24 6.35 -20.10
CA SER A 313 -26.15 7.05 -19.16
C SER A 313 -27.47 6.32 -18.93
N SER A 314 -27.80 5.33 -19.76
CA SER A 314 -29.00 4.50 -19.65
C SER A 314 -28.80 3.17 -20.36
N GLY A 315 -29.65 2.19 -20.07
CA GLY A 315 -29.56 0.85 -20.62
C GLY A 315 -28.64 -0.08 -19.80
N THR A 316 -28.27 -1.20 -20.40
CA THR A 316 -27.42 -2.20 -19.77
C THR A 316 -25.94 -1.88 -19.98
N PHE A 317 -25.13 -2.20 -18.97
CA PHE A 317 -23.69 -2.01 -18.99
C PHE A 317 -22.98 -3.36 -18.69
N PRO A 318 -22.99 -4.34 -19.59
CA PRO A 318 -22.40 -5.66 -19.36
C PRO A 318 -20.87 -5.59 -19.45
N LEU A 319 -20.24 -5.00 -18.44
CA LEU A 319 -18.79 -4.95 -18.27
C LEU A 319 -18.35 -6.16 -17.46
N THR A 320 -18.08 -7.25 -18.16
CA THR A 320 -17.61 -8.49 -17.54
C THR A 320 -16.25 -8.91 -18.09
N MET A 321 -15.45 -9.53 -17.24
CA MET A 321 -14.10 -9.99 -17.57
C MET A 321 -13.68 -11.16 -16.70
N THR A 322 -12.72 -11.95 -17.18
CA THR A 322 -12.10 -13.03 -16.44
C THR A 322 -10.61 -12.75 -16.29
N ALA A 323 -10.11 -12.76 -15.07
CA ALA A 323 -8.69 -12.81 -14.80
C ALA A 323 -8.23 -14.27 -14.90
N LYS A 324 -7.28 -14.53 -15.80
CA LYS A 324 -6.60 -15.81 -15.93
C LYS A 324 -5.25 -15.73 -15.22
N ILE A 325 -5.01 -16.63 -14.28
CA ILE A 325 -3.83 -16.62 -13.41
C ILE A 325 -3.28 -18.04 -13.38
N PRO A 326 -2.52 -18.49 -14.38
CA PRO A 326 -2.16 -19.90 -14.59
C PRO A 326 -1.56 -20.59 -13.36
N ASN A 327 -0.84 -19.84 -12.52
CA ASN A 327 -0.21 -20.38 -11.32
C ASN A 327 -1.04 -20.17 -10.03
N GLY A 328 -2.28 -19.68 -10.16
CA GLY A 328 -3.17 -19.36 -9.03
C GLY A 328 -2.85 -18.04 -8.34
N ALA A 329 -3.88 -17.33 -7.92
CA ALA A 329 -3.75 -16.02 -7.29
C ALA A 329 -3.16 -16.14 -5.88
N ARG A 330 -2.11 -15.36 -5.58
CA ARG A 330 -1.57 -15.19 -4.23
C ARG A 330 -1.95 -13.84 -3.63
N LYS A 331 -1.98 -12.80 -4.47
CA LYS A 331 -2.42 -11.46 -4.12
C LYS A 331 -3.20 -10.87 -5.27
N PHE A 332 -4.28 -10.18 -4.96
CA PHE A 332 -5.05 -9.46 -5.96
C PHE A 332 -5.55 -8.16 -5.34
N THR A 333 -5.04 -7.03 -5.83
CA THR A 333 -5.49 -5.70 -5.36
C THR A 333 -6.01 -4.87 -6.53
N VAL A 334 -6.88 -3.90 -6.20
CA VAL A 334 -7.38 -2.92 -7.16
C VAL A 334 -7.00 -1.53 -6.68
N ASP A 335 -6.17 -0.83 -7.43
CA ASP A 335 -5.87 0.58 -7.19
C ASP A 335 -6.83 1.47 -7.97
N ILE A 336 -7.42 2.44 -7.30
CA ILE A 336 -8.45 3.32 -7.83
C ILE A 336 -7.88 4.72 -7.99
N ALA A 337 -7.95 5.24 -9.21
CA ALA A 337 -7.61 6.62 -9.53
C ALA A 337 -8.77 7.29 -10.28
N SER A 338 -8.93 8.59 -10.11
CA SER A 338 -9.99 9.33 -10.79
C SER A 338 -9.60 10.79 -10.99
N THR A 339 -10.11 11.39 -12.08
CA THR A 339 -10.09 12.83 -12.29
C THR A 339 -11.16 13.57 -11.49
N ASN A 340 -12.10 12.85 -10.86
CA ASN A 340 -13.16 13.40 -10.03
C ASN A 340 -12.77 13.27 -8.54
N ALA A 341 -12.57 14.42 -7.87
CA ALA A 341 -12.16 14.45 -6.48
C ALA A 341 -13.23 13.92 -5.52
N ASP A 342 -14.52 14.15 -5.80
CA ASP A 342 -15.62 13.67 -4.97
C ASP A 342 -15.74 12.15 -5.02
N PHE A 343 -15.42 11.54 -6.16
CA PHE A 343 -15.32 10.10 -6.29
C PHE A 343 -14.22 9.54 -5.38
N ILE A 344 -13.01 10.11 -5.44
CA ILE A 344 -11.89 9.69 -4.59
C ILE A 344 -12.21 9.88 -3.09
N ASN A 345 -12.83 10.99 -2.72
CA ASN A 345 -13.26 11.21 -1.34
C ASN A 345 -14.27 10.15 -0.88
N SER A 346 -15.21 9.76 -1.77
CA SER A 346 -16.18 8.71 -1.47
C SER A 346 -15.51 7.35 -1.31
N VAL A 347 -14.57 7.00 -2.19
CA VAL A 347 -13.80 5.75 -2.11
C VAL A 347 -12.97 5.70 -0.82
N ASN A 348 -12.32 6.79 -0.43
CA ASN A 348 -11.55 6.86 0.82
C ASN A 348 -12.41 6.64 2.07
N THR A 349 -13.69 6.98 2.01
CA THR A 349 -14.63 6.79 3.15
C THR A 349 -14.96 5.32 3.38
N VAL A 350 -14.92 4.48 2.33
CA VAL A 350 -15.37 3.08 2.37
C VAL A 350 -14.24 2.04 2.36
N GLY A 351 -12.98 2.41 2.24
CA GLY A 351 -11.90 1.40 2.25
C GLY A 351 -10.58 1.89 1.67
N GLY A 352 -10.52 3.15 1.24
CA GLY A 352 -9.34 3.71 0.60
C GLY A 352 -9.26 3.42 -0.90
N THR A 353 -8.22 3.95 -1.54
CA THR A 353 -8.01 3.82 -3.00
C THR A 353 -7.31 2.53 -3.41
N THR A 354 -6.96 1.67 -2.46
CA THR A 354 -6.41 0.33 -2.74
C THR A 354 -7.27 -0.70 -2.01
N LEU A 355 -7.92 -1.58 -2.77
CA LEU A 355 -8.76 -2.65 -2.25
C LEU A 355 -8.03 -4.00 -2.40
N ASP A 356 -7.83 -4.74 -1.31
CA ASP A 356 -7.35 -6.12 -1.37
C ASP A 356 -8.56 -7.06 -1.55
N LEU A 357 -8.58 -7.80 -2.65
CA LEU A 357 -9.68 -8.72 -2.94
C LEU A 357 -9.56 -10.07 -2.21
N ILE A 358 -8.35 -10.49 -1.85
CA ILE A 358 -8.12 -11.76 -1.14
C ILE A 358 -8.28 -11.58 0.36
N ASN A 359 -7.76 -10.47 0.90
CA ASN A 359 -7.83 -10.14 2.32
C ASN A 359 -8.43 -8.74 2.51
N PRO A 360 -9.73 -8.57 2.22
CA PRO A 360 -10.36 -7.26 2.33
C PRO A 360 -10.44 -6.78 3.78
N SER A 361 -10.29 -5.47 3.96
CA SER A 361 -10.59 -4.84 5.26
C SER A 361 -12.09 -4.86 5.54
N ASP A 362 -12.48 -4.77 6.81
CA ASP A 362 -13.90 -4.69 7.21
C ASP A 362 -14.63 -3.54 6.50
N ALA A 363 -13.95 -2.41 6.28
CA ALA A 363 -14.52 -1.29 5.54
C ALA A 363 -14.74 -1.62 4.06
N ALA A 364 -13.81 -2.32 3.42
CA ALA A 364 -13.92 -2.72 2.02
C ALA A 364 -15.04 -3.75 1.79
N MET A 365 -15.34 -4.61 2.79
CA MET A 365 -16.42 -5.59 2.70
C MET A 365 -17.77 -4.94 2.37
N GLY A 366 -18.08 -3.78 2.96
CA GLY A 366 -19.31 -3.05 2.68
C GLY A 366 -19.43 -2.56 1.23
N VAL A 367 -18.31 -2.36 0.52
CA VAL A 367 -18.30 -2.02 -0.92
C VAL A 367 -18.63 -3.26 -1.75
N PHE A 368 -18.02 -4.39 -1.42
CA PHE A 368 -18.21 -5.64 -2.15
C PHE A 368 -19.62 -6.22 -2.00
N ASP A 369 -20.29 -5.93 -0.87
CA ASP A 369 -21.70 -6.28 -0.68
C ASP A 369 -22.64 -5.51 -1.62
N ILE A 370 -22.25 -4.31 -2.03
CA ILE A 370 -23.04 -3.45 -2.93
C ILE A 370 -22.70 -3.71 -4.40
N VAL A 371 -21.42 -3.81 -4.71
CA VAL A 371 -20.91 -4.18 -6.01
C VAL A 371 -20.32 -5.58 -5.86
N PRO A 372 -20.93 -6.63 -6.38
CA PRO A 372 -20.56 -8.03 -6.11
C PRO A 372 -19.24 -8.41 -6.78
N PHE A 373 -18.16 -7.77 -6.36
CA PHE A 373 -16.82 -8.18 -6.74
C PHE A 373 -16.49 -9.52 -6.07
N PRO A 374 -15.82 -10.42 -6.78
CA PRO A 374 -15.24 -11.58 -6.15
C PRO A 374 -14.22 -11.10 -5.09
N HIS A 375 -14.37 -11.57 -3.86
CA HIS A 375 -13.50 -11.21 -2.76
C HIS A 375 -13.48 -12.31 -1.71
N GLY A 376 -12.45 -12.28 -0.85
CA GLY A 376 -12.28 -13.23 0.24
C GLY A 376 -11.20 -14.27 -0.02
N SER A 377 -10.86 -15.00 1.03
CA SER A 377 -9.76 -15.97 1.02
C SER A 377 -9.93 -17.12 0.00
N GLU A 378 -11.15 -17.37 -0.49
CA GLU A 378 -11.44 -18.34 -1.53
C GLU A 378 -10.90 -17.98 -2.90
N LEU A 379 -10.47 -16.73 -3.10
CA LEU A 379 -9.77 -16.31 -4.32
C LEU A 379 -8.30 -16.78 -4.33
N SER A 380 -7.75 -17.07 -3.15
CA SER A 380 -6.37 -17.56 -3.06
C SER A 380 -6.22 -18.90 -3.78
N GLY A 381 -5.22 -18.99 -4.65
CA GLY A 381 -4.93 -20.19 -5.44
C GLY A 381 -5.82 -20.36 -6.68
N LYS A 382 -6.85 -19.53 -6.90
CA LYS A 382 -7.67 -19.63 -8.11
C LYS A 382 -6.89 -19.27 -9.36
N THR A 383 -7.06 -20.05 -10.40
CA THR A 383 -6.46 -19.86 -11.72
C THR A 383 -7.34 -19.03 -12.66
N GLU A 384 -8.62 -18.91 -12.35
CA GLU A 384 -9.58 -18.05 -13.05
C GLU A 384 -10.49 -17.37 -12.03
N ILE A 385 -10.70 -16.07 -12.21
CA ILE A 385 -11.57 -15.25 -11.38
C ILE A 385 -12.43 -14.38 -12.28
N ASP A 386 -13.74 -14.56 -12.19
CA ASP A 386 -14.69 -13.77 -12.99
C ASP A 386 -15.07 -12.48 -12.28
N PHE A 387 -15.13 -11.39 -13.02
CA PHE A 387 -15.56 -10.08 -12.59
C PHE A 387 -16.79 -9.63 -13.35
N ASP A 388 -17.78 -9.13 -12.63
CA ASP A 388 -18.94 -8.45 -13.20
C ASP A 388 -19.02 -7.02 -12.64
N LEU A 389 -18.57 -6.05 -13.43
CA LEU A 389 -18.61 -4.63 -13.08
C LEU A 389 -19.89 -3.95 -13.60
N SER A 390 -20.85 -4.69 -14.10
CA SER A 390 -22.12 -4.13 -14.64
C SER A 390 -22.86 -3.32 -13.58
N GLY A 391 -22.80 -3.74 -12.31
CA GLY A 391 -23.40 -3.04 -11.18
C GLY A 391 -22.77 -1.68 -10.86
N ALA A 392 -21.55 -1.42 -11.32
CA ALA A 392 -20.87 -0.16 -11.09
C ALA A 392 -21.43 1.02 -11.91
N GLN A 393 -22.26 0.76 -12.92
CA GLN A 393 -22.85 1.81 -13.77
C GLN A 393 -23.56 2.89 -12.94
N THR A 394 -24.51 2.49 -12.12
CA THR A 394 -25.36 3.44 -11.38
C THR A 394 -24.56 4.33 -10.41
N PRO A 395 -23.68 3.81 -9.57
CA PRO A 395 -22.86 4.65 -8.71
C PRO A 395 -21.87 5.53 -9.48
N LEU A 396 -21.28 5.06 -10.58
CA LEU A 396 -20.34 5.83 -11.38
C LEU A 396 -20.97 7.02 -12.08
N LEU A 397 -22.22 6.92 -12.53
CA LEU A 397 -22.93 8.02 -13.22
C LEU A 397 -23.09 9.29 -12.36
N ALA A 398 -22.95 9.18 -11.04
CA ALA A 398 -22.93 10.34 -10.15
C ALA A 398 -21.62 11.16 -10.23
N PHE A 399 -20.55 10.59 -10.78
CA PHE A 399 -19.22 11.17 -10.76
C PHE A 399 -18.67 11.30 -12.18
N LYS A 400 -18.86 12.46 -12.81
CA LYS A 400 -18.34 12.72 -14.15
C LYS A 400 -16.82 12.78 -14.15
N GLY A 401 -16.20 12.16 -15.14
CA GLY A 401 -14.74 12.13 -15.28
C GLY A 401 -14.22 10.78 -15.73
N THR A 402 -12.92 10.63 -15.63
CA THR A 402 -12.21 9.39 -15.97
C THR A 402 -11.82 8.67 -14.67
N HIS A 403 -12.20 7.41 -14.58
CA HIS A 403 -11.93 6.53 -13.44
C HIS A 403 -11.08 5.37 -13.93
N THR A 404 -9.94 5.14 -13.29
CA THR A 404 -9.04 4.03 -13.62
C THR A 404 -8.97 3.07 -12.45
N PHE A 405 -9.23 1.80 -12.74
CA PHE A 405 -9.13 0.68 -11.82
C PHE A 405 -7.96 -0.19 -12.27
N THR A 406 -6.86 -0.14 -11.56
CA THR A 406 -5.68 -0.94 -11.88
C THR A 406 -5.73 -2.25 -11.12
N MET A 407 -5.94 -3.35 -11.84
CA MET A 407 -5.92 -4.71 -11.30
C MET A 407 -4.48 -5.16 -11.15
N ASN A 408 -4.00 -5.33 -9.90
CA ASN A 408 -2.66 -5.81 -9.62
C ASN A 408 -2.73 -7.25 -9.11
N VAL A 409 -2.17 -8.16 -9.88
CA VAL A 409 -2.18 -9.59 -9.59
C VAL A 409 -0.77 -10.07 -9.31
N VAL A 410 -0.62 -10.88 -8.28
CA VAL A 410 0.58 -11.67 -8.01
C VAL A 410 0.16 -13.13 -7.88
N ASP A 411 0.76 -14.02 -8.66
CA ASP A 411 0.48 -15.45 -8.59
C ASP A 411 1.33 -16.19 -7.53
N ASN A 412 1.08 -17.47 -7.36
CA ASN A 412 1.80 -18.31 -6.39
C ASN A 412 3.29 -18.51 -6.76
N LYS A 413 3.67 -18.26 -8.00
CA LYS A 413 5.06 -18.29 -8.45
C LYS A 413 5.75 -16.94 -8.36
N GLY A 414 5.06 -15.90 -7.88
CA GLY A 414 5.59 -14.55 -7.76
C GLY A 414 5.54 -13.74 -9.05
N CYS A 415 5.00 -14.28 -10.14
CA CYS A 415 4.74 -13.52 -11.36
C CYS A 415 3.66 -12.46 -11.09
N ARG A 416 3.75 -11.32 -11.77
CA ARG A 416 2.86 -10.20 -11.49
C ARG A 416 2.50 -9.43 -12.73
N LYS A 417 1.28 -8.89 -12.71
CA LYS A 417 0.78 -8.03 -13.76
C LYS A 417 -0.15 -6.97 -13.19
N SER A 418 0.02 -5.75 -13.71
CA SER A 418 -0.87 -4.62 -13.45
C SER A 418 -1.62 -4.28 -14.73
N ILE A 419 -2.94 -4.33 -14.68
CA ILE A 419 -3.80 -4.15 -15.85
C ILE A 419 -4.80 -3.04 -15.53
N PRO A 420 -4.68 -1.85 -16.15
CA PRO A 420 -5.61 -0.76 -15.94
C PRO A 420 -6.90 -0.95 -16.76
N ILE A 421 -8.03 -0.71 -16.12
CA ILE A 421 -9.35 -0.58 -16.74
C ILE A 421 -9.77 0.87 -16.61
N THR A 422 -10.01 1.55 -17.71
CA THR A 422 -10.36 2.97 -17.71
C THR A 422 -11.80 3.16 -18.13
N LEU A 423 -12.60 3.78 -17.25
CA LEU A 423 -14.00 4.10 -17.47
C LEU A 423 -14.18 5.62 -17.59
N GLU A 424 -14.94 6.09 -18.57
CA GLU A 424 -15.26 7.50 -18.78
C GLU A 424 -16.75 7.75 -18.55
N VAL A 425 -17.09 8.65 -17.65
CA VAL A 425 -18.45 9.15 -17.37
C VAL A 425 -18.57 10.57 -17.90
N LYS A 426 -19.47 10.78 -18.88
CA LYS A 426 -19.71 12.07 -19.58
C LYS A 426 -20.81 12.90 -18.93
#